data_9d28691b45ec4a798913f795617a8ba8
#
_entry.id   9d28691b45ec4a798913f795617a8ba8
#
_cell.length_a   1.000
_cell.length_b   1.000
_cell.length_c   1.000
_cell.angle_alpha   90.00
_cell.angle_beta   90.00
_cell.angle_gamma   90.00
#
_symmetry.space_group_name_H-M   'P 1'
#
loop_
_entity.id
_entity.type
_entity.pdbx_description
1 polymer ?
#
loop_
_entity_poly.entity_id
_entity_poly.type
_entity_poly.pdbx_seq_one_letter_code
_entity_poly.pdbx_strand_id
1 'polypeptide(L)'
;MTRRRSSIPQRRTVFVGCEGESESGYAALLQHFLREANLYVHLIIEDLGIGAGDPLSKVAMAVRKLMQLRKSRGAPQDRFLLLDSDQTENIRDRVAAAQSLAVKHGIKMIWQHPCFEAVLLRHLPNCASRRPPGTAEAMRALRREWAEYTKPMTRAELLKRIRLQEVLRAAAVEPQLCAFLRCLGLVR
;
A
#
# COMPACT_ATOMS: atom_id res chain seq x y z
N MET A 1 -43.39 -22.39 -8.55
CA MET A 1 -42.13 -22.44 -7.74
C MET A 1 -41.16 -21.41 -8.30
N THR A 2 -41.02 -20.27 -7.59
CA THR A 2 -40.16 -19.15 -8.03
C THR A 2 -38.73 -19.43 -7.59
N ARG A 3 -37.83 -19.67 -8.51
CA ARG A 3 -36.39 -19.90 -8.28
C ARG A 3 -35.80 -18.63 -7.66
N ARG A 4 -35.50 -18.63 -6.34
CA ARG A 4 -34.71 -17.58 -5.68
C ARG A 4 -33.37 -17.47 -6.40
N ARG A 5 -33.15 -16.40 -7.15
CA ARG A 5 -31.82 -16.06 -7.69
C ARG A 5 -30.91 -15.80 -6.46
N SER A 6 -29.93 -16.68 -6.24
CA SER A 6 -28.87 -16.43 -5.26
C SER A 6 -28.12 -15.18 -5.73
N SER A 7 -28.19 -14.11 -4.95
CA SER A 7 -27.38 -12.92 -5.22
C SER A 7 -25.91 -13.29 -5.02
N ILE A 8 -25.10 -13.18 -6.06
CA ILE A 8 -23.66 -13.32 -5.94
C ILE A 8 -23.17 -12.19 -5.05
N PRO A 9 -22.48 -12.47 -3.93
CA PRO A 9 -21.96 -11.42 -3.04
C PRO A 9 -21.05 -10.48 -3.83
N GLN A 10 -21.36 -9.19 -3.83
CA GLN A 10 -20.53 -8.19 -4.50
C GLN A 10 -19.23 -8.01 -3.70
N ARG A 11 -18.08 -8.13 -4.37
CA ARG A 11 -16.79 -7.88 -3.74
C ARG A 11 -16.66 -6.41 -3.34
N ARG A 12 -16.23 -6.16 -2.10
CA ARG A 12 -15.84 -4.82 -1.66
C ARG A 12 -14.62 -4.37 -2.46
N THR A 13 -14.70 -3.20 -3.08
CA THR A 13 -13.58 -2.63 -3.84
C THR A 13 -12.82 -1.62 -3.01
N VAL A 14 -11.50 -1.72 -3.02
CA VAL A 14 -10.59 -0.84 -2.30
C VAL A 14 -9.58 -0.28 -3.29
N PHE A 15 -9.51 1.04 -3.41
CA PHE A 15 -8.50 1.72 -4.21
C PHE A 15 -7.18 1.77 -3.44
N VAL A 16 -6.10 1.43 -4.10
CA VAL A 16 -4.72 1.52 -3.58
C VAL A 16 -3.87 2.25 -4.60
N GLY A 17 -3.60 3.52 -4.35
CA GLY A 17 -2.61 4.28 -5.10
C GLY A 17 -1.22 3.97 -4.56
N CYS A 18 -0.28 3.70 -5.46
CA CYS A 18 1.08 3.33 -5.15
C CYS A 18 2.03 4.38 -5.72
N GLU A 19 3.05 4.78 -4.96
CA GLU A 19 4.02 5.77 -5.42
C GLU A 19 4.89 5.22 -6.57
N GLY A 20 5.12 3.91 -6.58
CA GLY A 20 5.90 3.25 -7.60
C GLY A 20 5.56 1.76 -7.79
N GLU A 21 6.32 1.12 -8.68
CA GLU A 21 6.09 -0.27 -9.11
C GLU A 21 6.27 -1.28 -7.98
N SER A 22 7.22 -1.04 -7.04
CA SER A 22 7.47 -1.95 -5.92
C SER A 22 6.28 -1.99 -4.94
N GLU A 23 5.68 -0.83 -4.65
CA GLU A 23 4.46 -0.72 -3.85
C GLU A 23 3.28 -1.36 -4.57
N SER A 24 3.20 -1.22 -5.90
CA SER A 24 2.20 -1.90 -6.72
C SER A 24 2.36 -3.42 -6.65
N GLY A 25 3.61 -3.93 -6.69
CA GLY A 25 3.92 -5.33 -6.46
C GLY A 25 3.51 -5.81 -5.07
N TYR A 26 3.72 -4.98 -4.04
CA TYR A 26 3.30 -5.28 -2.67
C TYR A 26 1.77 -5.27 -2.50
N ALA A 27 1.08 -4.31 -3.09
CA ALA A 27 -0.39 -4.31 -3.10
C ALA A 27 -0.94 -5.56 -3.82
N ALA A 28 -0.29 -6.00 -4.91
CA ALA A 28 -0.63 -7.24 -5.60
C ALA A 28 -0.35 -8.50 -4.74
N LEU A 29 0.67 -8.46 -3.87
CA LEU A 29 0.93 -9.49 -2.86
C LEU A 29 -0.21 -9.55 -1.83
N LEU A 30 -0.65 -8.40 -1.32
CA LEU A 30 -1.80 -8.35 -0.39
C LEU A 30 -3.07 -8.87 -1.06
N GLN A 31 -3.32 -8.55 -2.33
CA GLN A 31 -4.45 -9.11 -3.08
C GLN A 31 -4.37 -10.64 -3.20
N HIS A 32 -3.18 -11.21 -3.31
CA HIS A 32 -2.98 -12.67 -3.29
C HIS A 32 -3.42 -13.25 -1.94
N PHE A 33 -2.97 -12.68 -0.83
CA PHE A 33 -3.36 -13.16 0.51
C PHE A 33 -4.86 -12.97 0.80
N LEU A 34 -5.48 -11.92 0.30
CA LEU A 34 -6.93 -11.74 0.39
C LEU A 34 -7.69 -12.87 -0.31
N ARG A 35 -7.19 -13.35 -1.44
CA ARG A 35 -7.78 -14.48 -2.18
C ARG A 35 -7.56 -15.81 -1.43
N GLU A 36 -6.36 -16.06 -0.91
CA GLU A 36 -6.07 -17.26 -0.12
C GLU A 36 -6.94 -17.34 1.14
N ALA A 37 -7.17 -16.19 1.80
CA ALA A 37 -8.05 -16.08 2.96
C ALA A 37 -9.55 -16.09 2.60
N ASN A 38 -9.93 -16.24 1.33
CA ASN A 38 -11.30 -16.17 0.84
C ASN A 38 -12.05 -14.88 1.24
N LEU A 39 -11.33 -13.76 1.36
CA LEU A 39 -11.91 -12.47 1.67
C LEU A 39 -12.49 -11.84 0.39
N TYR A 40 -13.75 -11.39 0.47
CA TYR A 40 -14.47 -10.76 -0.65
C TYR A 40 -14.04 -9.29 -0.83
N VAL A 41 -12.73 -9.05 -0.95
CA VAL A 41 -12.12 -7.74 -1.20
C VAL A 41 -11.35 -7.78 -2.52
N HIS A 42 -11.50 -6.72 -3.32
CA HIS A 42 -10.76 -6.52 -4.55
C HIS A 42 -10.01 -5.20 -4.50
N LEU A 43 -8.69 -5.26 -4.66
CA LEU A 43 -7.84 -4.08 -4.73
C LEU A 43 -7.78 -3.57 -6.17
N ILE A 44 -8.13 -2.30 -6.34
CA ILE A 44 -7.89 -1.54 -7.57
C ILE A 44 -6.54 -0.85 -7.36
N ILE A 45 -5.49 -1.46 -7.90
CA ILE A 45 -4.10 -1.01 -7.72
C ILE A 45 -3.75 -0.07 -8.86
N GLU A 46 -3.36 1.17 -8.52
CA GLU A 46 -2.97 2.19 -9.48
C GLU A 46 -1.56 2.67 -9.16
N ASP A 47 -0.65 2.45 -10.10
CA ASP A 47 0.65 3.10 -10.08
C ASP A 47 0.48 4.58 -10.47
N LEU A 48 0.93 5.45 -9.59
CA LEU A 48 0.84 6.91 -9.80
C LEU A 48 2.09 7.47 -10.48
N GLY A 49 2.98 6.57 -10.91
CA GLY A 49 4.15 6.89 -11.72
C GLY A 49 5.32 7.48 -10.93
N ILE A 50 6.50 7.37 -11.52
CA ILE A 50 7.73 8.01 -11.07
C ILE A 50 7.63 9.49 -11.45
N GLY A 51 7.01 10.28 -10.63
CA GLY A 51 7.02 11.73 -10.75
C GLY A 51 7.48 12.31 -9.43
N ALA A 52 8.19 13.43 -9.46
CA ALA A 52 8.80 14.06 -8.29
C ALA A 52 8.03 13.76 -7.01
N GLY A 53 8.71 13.23 -6.00
CA GLY A 53 8.17 12.70 -4.74
C GLY A 53 7.36 13.68 -3.89
N ASP A 54 6.53 14.47 -4.53
CA ASP A 54 5.67 15.47 -3.92
C ASP A 54 4.29 14.84 -3.58
N PRO A 55 3.97 14.70 -2.30
CA PRO A 55 2.74 14.08 -1.84
C PRO A 55 1.47 14.72 -2.41
N LEU A 56 1.46 16.05 -2.60
CA LEU A 56 0.31 16.76 -3.15
C LEU A 56 0.03 16.35 -4.59
N SER A 57 1.06 16.22 -5.41
CA SER A 57 0.94 15.74 -6.80
C SER A 57 0.42 14.30 -6.85
N LYS A 58 0.90 13.43 -5.95
CA LYS A 58 0.43 12.02 -5.85
C LYS A 58 -1.05 11.96 -5.44
N VAL A 59 -1.46 12.73 -4.43
CA VAL A 59 -2.87 12.80 -4.04
C VAL A 59 -3.74 13.34 -5.18
N ALA A 60 -3.30 14.39 -5.88
CA ALA A 60 -4.03 14.93 -7.03
C ALA A 60 -4.19 13.92 -8.17
N MET A 61 -3.15 13.10 -8.43
CA MET A 61 -3.24 12.00 -9.40
C MET A 61 -4.21 10.92 -8.94
N ALA A 62 -4.15 10.50 -7.67
CA ALA A 62 -5.09 9.54 -7.10
C ALA A 62 -6.54 10.03 -7.24
N VAL A 63 -6.81 11.32 -6.98
CA VAL A 63 -8.14 11.93 -7.15
C VAL A 63 -8.60 11.84 -8.61
N ARG A 64 -7.73 12.15 -9.58
CA ARG A 64 -8.07 12.02 -11.01
C ARG A 64 -8.43 10.58 -11.39
N LYS A 65 -7.64 9.60 -10.93
CA LYS A 65 -7.91 8.17 -11.14
C LYS A 65 -9.24 7.74 -10.51
N LEU A 66 -9.53 8.17 -9.29
CA LEU A 66 -10.79 7.91 -8.61
C LEU A 66 -12.00 8.49 -9.35
N MET A 67 -11.87 9.69 -9.93
CA MET A 67 -12.92 10.27 -10.77
C MET A 67 -13.16 9.46 -12.05
N GLN A 68 -12.11 8.94 -12.69
CA GLN A 68 -12.23 8.06 -13.85
C GLN A 68 -12.90 6.73 -13.48
N LEU A 69 -12.49 6.11 -12.39
CA LEU A 69 -13.07 4.87 -11.87
C LEU A 69 -14.56 5.02 -11.57
N ARG A 70 -14.94 6.14 -10.92
CA ARG A 70 -16.34 6.42 -10.60
C ARG A 70 -17.23 6.45 -11.84
N LYS A 71 -16.72 6.97 -12.97
CA LYS A 71 -17.47 7.04 -14.24
C LYS A 71 -17.62 5.66 -14.90
N SER A 72 -16.64 4.77 -14.76
CA SER A 72 -16.57 3.49 -15.51
C SER A 72 -17.01 2.27 -14.70
N ARG A 73 -16.73 2.23 -13.41
CA ARG A 73 -16.88 1.01 -12.57
C ARG A 73 -17.55 1.27 -11.21
N GLY A 74 -17.94 2.52 -10.91
CA GLY A 74 -18.42 2.91 -9.60
C GLY A 74 -17.31 3.35 -8.65
N ALA A 75 -17.70 3.98 -7.53
CA ALA A 75 -16.74 4.45 -6.53
C ALA A 75 -16.26 3.31 -5.64
N PRO A 76 -14.93 3.15 -5.41
CA PRO A 76 -14.43 2.20 -4.42
C PRO A 76 -14.86 2.65 -3.01
N GLN A 77 -15.14 1.65 -2.14
CA GLN A 77 -15.63 1.89 -0.78
C GLN A 77 -14.54 2.50 0.11
N ASP A 78 -13.31 2.00 -0.01
CA ASP A 78 -12.17 2.53 0.71
C ASP A 78 -11.07 2.97 -0.27
N ARG A 79 -10.25 3.93 0.16
CA ARG A 79 -9.21 4.55 -0.67
C ARG A 79 -7.96 4.76 0.15
N PHE A 80 -6.87 4.17 -0.30
CA PHE A 80 -5.57 4.27 0.34
C PHE A 80 -4.52 4.79 -0.65
N LEU A 81 -3.51 5.45 -0.11
CA LEU A 81 -2.36 5.93 -0.87
C LEU A 81 -1.10 5.59 -0.07
N LEU A 82 -0.22 4.79 -0.67
CA LEU A 82 1.07 4.43 -0.10
C LEU A 82 2.10 5.47 -0.54
N LEU A 83 2.79 6.10 0.42
CA LEU A 83 3.73 7.21 0.18
C LEU A 83 4.98 7.07 1.05
N ASP A 84 6.13 7.34 0.48
CA ASP A 84 7.38 7.48 1.21
C ASP A 84 7.41 8.81 1.98
N SER A 85 8.09 8.83 3.13
CA SER A 85 8.17 10.04 3.96
C SER A 85 9.53 10.75 3.91
N ASP A 86 10.49 10.23 3.15
CA ASP A 86 11.89 10.67 3.15
C ASP A 86 12.10 12.14 2.71
N GLN A 87 11.14 12.70 1.98
CA GLN A 87 11.22 14.09 1.48
C GLN A 87 10.25 15.05 2.16
N THR A 88 9.49 14.59 3.17
CA THR A 88 8.39 15.40 3.74
C THR A 88 8.86 16.56 4.60
N GLU A 89 10.06 16.49 5.19
CA GLU A 89 10.57 17.54 6.08
C GLU A 89 10.78 18.90 5.39
N ASN A 90 11.21 18.87 4.13
CA ASN A 90 11.51 20.07 3.36
C ASN A 90 10.28 20.69 2.65
N ILE A 91 9.12 20.05 2.73
CA ILE A 91 7.93 20.42 1.97
C ILE A 91 6.65 20.41 2.84
N ARG A 92 6.74 20.88 4.09
CA ARG A 92 5.65 20.79 5.09
C ARG A 92 4.33 21.36 4.60
N ASP A 93 4.33 22.50 3.92
CA ASP A 93 3.11 23.13 3.37
C ASP A 93 2.45 22.23 2.31
N ARG A 94 3.25 21.58 1.47
CA ARG A 94 2.74 20.66 0.46
C ARG A 94 2.20 19.37 1.08
N VAL A 95 2.80 18.90 2.17
CA VAL A 95 2.27 17.77 2.96
C VAL A 95 0.92 18.15 3.58
N ALA A 96 0.80 19.33 4.18
CA ALA A 96 -0.47 19.81 4.75
C ALA A 96 -1.57 19.96 3.69
N ALA A 97 -1.22 20.52 2.52
CA ALA A 97 -2.13 20.61 1.37
C ALA A 97 -2.54 19.22 0.86
N ALA A 98 -1.59 18.27 0.77
CA ALA A 98 -1.87 16.88 0.41
C ALA A 98 -2.85 16.22 1.37
N GLN A 99 -2.64 16.37 2.68
CA GLN A 99 -3.51 15.84 3.73
C GLN A 99 -4.94 16.42 3.60
N SER A 100 -5.05 17.73 3.43
CA SER A 100 -6.35 18.42 3.25
C SER A 100 -7.08 17.89 2.02
N LEU A 101 -6.38 17.74 0.88
CA LEU A 101 -6.94 17.19 -0.34
C LEU A 101 -7.35 15.72 -0.18
N ALA A 102 -6.52 14.90 0.48
CA ALA A 102 -6.79 13.50 0.75
C ALA A 102 -8.07 13.34 1.61
N VAL A 103 -8.18 14.10 2.70
CA VAL A 103 -9.37 14.13 3.57
C VAL A 103 -10.62 14.49 2.78
N LYS A 104 -10.57 15.55 1.96
CA LYS A 104 -11.68 16.00 1.10
C LYS A 104 -12.20 14.88 0.19
N HIS A 105 -11.34 13.99 -0.26
CA HIS A 105 -11.67 12.88 -1.17
C HIS A 105 -11.76 11.51 -0.49
N GLY A 106 -11.70 11.47 0.86
CA GLY A 106 -11.77 10.23 1.64
C GLY A 106 -10.63 9.27 1.36
N ILE A 107 -9.44 9.79 1.06
CA ILE A 107 -8.22 9.01 0.83
C ILE A 107 -7.45 8.94 2.15
N LYS A 108 -7.11 7.73 2.61
CA LYS A 108 -6.25 7.49 3.77
C LYS A 108 -4.80 7.36 3.29
N MET A 109 -3.95 8.26 3.72
CA MET A 109 -2.52 8.24 3.41
C MET A 109 -1.81 7.28 4.37
N ILE A 110 -1.03 6.35 3.83
CA ILE A 110 -0.21 5.39 4.55
C ILE A 110 1.26 5.79 4.31
N TRP A 111 1.85 6.39 5.31
CA TRP A 111 3.24 6.81 5.25
C TRP A 111 4.20 5.65 5.54
N GLN A 112 5.17 5.47 4.68
CA GLN A 112 6.25 4.50 4.78
C GLN A 112 7.50 5.21 5.28
N HIS A 113 7.94 4.89 6.51
CA HIS A 113 9.03 5.61 7.17
C HIS A 113 10.35 4.83 7.16
N PRO A 114 11.45 5.41 6.62
CA PRO A 114 11.49 6.61 5.77
C PRO A 114 10.97 6.33 4.35
N CYS A 115 10.98 5.06 3.92
CA CYS A 115 10.60 4.61 2.58
C CYS A 115 10.09 3.17 2.60
N PHE A 116 9.59 2.70 1.46
CA PHE A 116 9.06 1.36 1.29
C PHE A 116 10.08 0.26 1.65
N GLU A 117 11.37 0.44 1.34
CA GLU A 117 12.40 -0.55 1.67
C GLU A 117 12.56 -0.75 3.18
N ALA A 118 12.36 0.29 3.96
CA ALA A 118 12.37 0.17 5.42
C ALA A 118 11.16 -0.64 5.91
N VAL A 119 10.00 -0.50 5.27
CA VAL A 119 8.83 -1.32 5.56
C VAL A 119 9.10 -2.78 5.16
N LEU A 120 9.65 -3.03 3.96
CA LEU A 120 10.04 -4.39 3.53
C LEU A 120 11.05 -5.04 4.48
N LEU A 121 12.04 -4.30 4.93
CA LEU A 121 13.03 -4.78 5.91
C LEU A 121 12.35 -5.33 7.17
N ARG A 122 11.31 -4.67 7.66
CA ARG A 122 10.57 -5.09 8.86
C ARG A 122 9.73 -6.36 8.68
N HIS A 123 9.53 -6.82 7.45
CA HIS A 123 8.94 -8.13 7.17
C HIS A 123 9.93 -9.28 7.44
N LEU A 124 11.23 -9.02 7.31
CA LEU A 124 12.26 -10.06 7.40
C LEU A 124 12.49 -10.52 8.85
N PRO A 125 12.94 -11.76 9.06
CA PRO A 125 13.24 -12.27 10.41
C PRO A 125 14.23 -11.38 11.15
N ASN A 126 13.99 -11.15 12.44
CA ASN A 126 14.82 -10.33 13.33
C ASN A 126 15.01 -8.86 12.91
N CYS A 127 14.20 -8.37 11.95
CA CYS A 127 14.29 -6.99 11.46
C CYS A 127 13.13 -6.08 11.87
N ALA A 128 12.13 -6.59 12.57
CA ALA A 128 10.91 -5.84 12.90
C ALA A 128 11.16 -4.53 13.68
N SER A 129 12.20 -4.49 14.54
CA SER A 129 12.56 -3.31 15.31
C SER A 129 13.50 -2.34 14.59
N ARG A 130 13.98 -2.68 13.39
CA ARG A 130 14.94 -1.84 12.67
C ARG A 130 14.27 -0.57 12.15
N ARG A 131 14.90 0.57 12.43
CA ARG A 131 14.45 1.92 12.04
C ARG A 131 15.61 2.66 11.36
N PRO A 132 15.90 2.35 10.07
CA PRO A 132 16.92 3.09 9.32
C PRO A 132 16.56 4.59 9.29
N PRO A 133 17.54 5.49 9.48
CA PRO A 133 17.26 6.92 9.53
C PRO A 133 16.93 7.54 8.17
N GLY A 134 17.28 6.87 7.06
CA GLY A 134 17.07 7.37 5.71
C GLY A 134 16.96 6.26 4.69
N THR A 135 16.59 6.65 3.46
CA THR A 135 16.36 5.72 2.34
C THR A 135 17.63 4.95 1.94
N ALA A 136 18.80 5.61 1.95
CA ALA A 136 20.06 4.95 1.62
C ALA A 136 20.42 3.85 2.65
N GLU A 137 20.21 4.12 3.94
CA GLU A 137 20.42 3.16 5.03
C GLU A 137 19.41 2.02 4.96
N ALA A 138 18.15 2.31 4.66
CA ALA A 138 17.10 1.31 4.49
C ALA A 138 17.45 0.35 3.35
N MET A 139 17.87 0.89 2.20
CA MET A 139 18.27 0.10 1.04
C MET A 139 19.50 -0.78 1.34
N ARG A 140 20.53 -0.24 2.01
CA ARG A 140 21.73 -1.01 2.40
C ARG A 140 21.37 -2.13 3.38
N ALA A 141 20.53 -1.82 4.38
CA ALA A 141 20.08 -2.79 5.35
C ALA A 141 19.25 -3.91 4.69
N LEU A 142 18.33 -3.54 3.79
CA LEU A 142 17.50 -4.52 3.09
C LEU A 142 18.33 -5.44 2.20
N ARG A 143 19.28 -4.92 1.41
CA ARG A 143 20.16 -5.72 0.56
C ARG A 143 21.08 -6.67 1.35
N ARG A 144 21.47 -6.30 2.58
CA ARG A 144 22.25 -7.18 3.45
C ARG A 144 21.42 -8.39 3.92
N GLU A 145 20.14 -8.19 4.21
CA GLU A 145 19.23 -9.25 4.67
C GLU A 145 18.58 -10.02 3.51
N TRP A 146 18.54 -9.38 2.33
CA TRP A 146 17.96 -9.94 1.11
C TRP A 146 18.85 -9.58 -0.09
N ALA A 147 19.87 -10.42 -0.32
CA ALA A 147 20.90 -10.15 -1.33
C ALA A 147 20.33 -10.04 -2.76
N GLU A 148 19.27 -10.80 -3.05
CA GLU A 148 18.59 -10.79 -4.36
C GLU A 148 17.60 -9.64 -4.54
N TYR A 149 17.50 -8.73 -3.55
CA TYR A 149 16.60 -7.59 -3.66
C TYR A 149 17.02 -6.65 -4.80
N THR A 150 16.10 -6.45 -5.74
CA THR A 150 16.23 -5.50 -6.87
C THR A 150 14.95 -4.69 -7.02
N LYS A 151 15.04 -3.48 -7.56
CA LYS A 151 13.86 -2.69 -7.95
C LYS A 151 13.61 -2.81 -9.46
N PRO A 152 12.35 -2.87 -9.88
CA PRO A 152 11.13 -2.98 -9.07
C PRO A 152 10.90 -4.42 -8.57
N MET A 153 10.18 -4.56 -7.44
CA MET A 153 9.78 -5.86 -6.89
C MET A 153 8.36 -6.22 -7.34
N THR A 154 8.23 -7.31 -8.07
CA THR A 154 6.93 -7.88 -8.42
C THR A 154 6.34 -8.70 -7.28
N ARG A 155 5.03 -9.00 -7.36
CA ARG A 155 4.39 -9.95 -6.44
C ARG A 155 5.12 -11.29 -6.37
N ALA A 156 5.57 -11.82 -7.53
CA ALA A 156 6.22 -13.13 -7.59
C ALA A 156 7.57 -13.14 -6.85
N GLU A 157 8.32 -12.05 -6.96
CA GLU A 157 9.59 -11.90 -6.25
C GLU A 157 9.37 -11.73 -4.75
N LEU A 158 8.41 -10.91 -4.36
CA LEU A 158 8.04 -10.72 -2.95
C LEU A 158 7.61 -12.05 -2.31
N LEU A 159 6.81 -12.88 -3.01
CA LEU A 159 6.37 -14.20 -2.53
C LEU A 159 7.51 -15.18 -2.26
N LYS A 160 8.70 -14.97 -2.78
CA LYS A 160 9.87 -15.84 -2.47
C LYS A 160 10.26 -15.74 -0.99
N ARG A 161 10.02 -14.60 -0.34
CA ARG A 161 10.48 -14.33 1.04
C ARG A 161 9.39 -13.80 1.99
N ILE A 162 8.26 -13.33 1.47
CA ILE A 162 7.21 -12.71 2.28
C ILE A 162 5.93 -13.54 2.13
N ARG A 163 5.51 -14.18 3.22
CA ARG A 163 4.20 -14.82 3.39
C ARG A 163 3.31 -13.94 4.26
N LEU A 164 2.06 -14.33 4.46
CA LEU A 164 1.14 -13.57 5.30
C LEU A 164 1.67 -13.33 6.72
N GLN A 165 2.33 -14.33 7.31
CA GLN A 165 2.93 -14.19 8.65
C GLN A 165 4.00 -13.11 8.74
N GLU A 166 4.80 -12.90 7.69
CA GLU A 166 5.78 -11.82 7.61
C GLU A 166 5.10 -10.46 7.51
N VAL A 167 4.02 -10.38 6.75
CA VAL A 167 3.19 -9.16 6.66
C VAL A 167 2.58 -8.82 8.03
N LEU A 168 2.06 -9.81 8.74
CA LEU A 168 1.50 -9.62 10.09
C LEU A 168 2.59 -9.21 11.10
N ARG A 169 3.80 -9.76 10.99
CA ARG A 169 4.95 -9.35 11.80
C ARG A 169 5.29 -7.88 11.60
N ALA A 170 5.35 -7.41 10.36
CA ALA A 170 5.60 -6.01 10.06
C ALA A 170 4.46 -5.13 10.57
N ALA A 171 3.21 -5.55 10.40
CA ALA A 171 2.04 -4.81 10.88
C ALA A 171 2.01 -4.65 12.42
N ALA A 172 2.59 -5.59 13.16
CA ALA A 172 2.68 -5.47 14.62
C ALA A 172 3.54 -4.30 15.09
N VAL A 173 4.42 -3.77 14.23
CA VAL A 173 5.34 -2.67 14.53
C VAL A 173 5.13 -1.45 13.62
N GLU A 174 4.20 -1.53 12.67
CA GLU A 174 3.82 -0.49 11.72
C GLU A 174 2.33 -0.15 11.87
N PRO A 175 1.97 0.86 12.71
CA PRO A 175 0.56 1.15 12.99
C PRO A 175 -0.28 1.46 11.76
N GLN A 176 0.28 2.17 10.78
CA GLN A 176 -0.45 2.52 9.54
C GLN A 176 -0.65 1.30 8.64
N LEU A 177 0.35 0.41 8.52
CA LEU A 177 0.19 -0.88 7.84
C LEU A 177 -0.86 -1.73 8.56
N CYS A 178 -0.81 -1.81 9.89
CA CYS A 178 -1.82 -2.52 10.68
C CYS A 178 -3.24 -2.01 10.41
N ALA A 179 -3.44 -0.69 10.42
CA ALA A 179 -4.73 -0.08 10.11
C ALA A 179 -5.20 -0.38 8.69
N PHE A 180 -4.29 -0.38 7.71
CA PHE A 180 -4.58 -0.77 6.34
C PHE A 180 -5.00 -2.24 6.25
N LEU A 181 -4.23 -3.17 6.82
CA LEU A 181 -4.54 -4.60 6.81
C LEU A 181 -5.84 -4.92 7.57
N ARG A 182 -6.13 -4.19 8.66
CA ARG A 182 -7.41 -4.31 9.39
C ARG A 182 -8.58 -3.89 8.50
N CYS A 183 -8.44 -2.81 7.76
CA CYS A 183 -9.46 -2.41 6.78
C CYS A 183 -9.64 -3.49 5.70
N LEU A 184 -8.59 -4.16 5.27
CA LEU A 184 -8.68 -5.26 4.30
C LEU A 184 -9.28 -6.55 4.91
N GLY A 185 -9.31 -6.68 6.24
CA GLY A 185 -9.76 -7.89 6.94
C GLY A 185 -8.67 -8.96 7.12
N LEU A 186 -7.41 -8.62 6.84
CA LEU A 186 -6.26 -9.51 7.07
C LEU A 186 -5.79 -9.53 8.53
N VAL A 187 -6.18 -8.52 9.32
CA VAL A 187 -5.95 -8.39 10.77
C VAL A 187 -7.29 -8.13 11.45
N ARG A 188 -7.50 -8.76 12.61
CA ARG A 188 -8.67 -8.55 13.48
C ARG A 188 -8.49 -7.35 14.40
#